data_29cc3dd46387e9e98b847d0ae02970a5
#
_entry.id   29cc3dd46387e9e98b847d0ae02970a5
#
_cell.length_a   1.000
_cell.length_b   1.000
_cell.length_c   1.000
_cell.angle_alpha   90.00
_cell.angle_beta   90.00
_cell.angle_gamma   90.00
#
_symmetry.space_group_name_H-M   'P 1'
#
loop_
_entity.id
_entity.type
_entity.pdbx_description
1 polymer ?
#
loop_
_entity_poly.entity_id
_entity_poly.type
_entity_poly.pdbx_seq_one_letter_code
_entity_poly.pdbx_strand_id
1 'polypeptide(L)'
;ELLREEMLPAVREQGIAEFCDVFCEKGVFSAEESRRILLTGRQYGLLPKIHADEIEAIGGSELAGEIGAVSAEHLIVCPPSGIASMASGGTVACCLPATSFYLGAAYAPVQDMVQAGVPVAMATDFNPGSCPCLNMQFVINLGCLKYRLTPEEVLTAVTLNGAAAIDMADKVGTVEAGK
;
A
#
# COMPACT_ATOMS: atom_id res chain seq x y z
N GLU A 1 -1.22 23.52 -3.72
CA GLU A 1 -0.33 24.57 -3.15
C GLU A 1 -0.10 24.32 -1.67
N LEU A 2 -1.09 24.46 -0.78
CA LEU A 2 -0.96 24.34 0.68
C LEU A 2 -0.12 23.13 1.11
N LEU A 3 -0.41 21.93 0.60
CA LEU A 3 0.31 20.71 0.97
C LEU A 3 1.82 20.81 0.65
N ARG A 4 2.18 21.35 -0.51
CA ARG A 4 3.56 21.37 -0.99
C ARG A 4 4.37 22.56 -0.48
N GLU A 5 3.73 23.70 -0.30
CA GLU A 5 4.41 24.97 -0.01
C GLU A 5 4.44 25.31 1.48
N GLU A 6 3.52 24.74 2.27
CA GLU A 6 3.43 25.01 3.70
C GLU A 6 3.52 23.73 4.55
N MET A 7 2.70 22.69 4.27
CA MET A 7 2.63 21.51 5.14
C MET A 7 3.87 20.63 5.04
N LEU A 8 4.32 20.26 3.85
CA LEU A 8 5.51 19.40 3.69
C LEU A 8 6.79 20.06 4.23
N PRO A 9 7.07 21.36 4.03
CA PRO A 9 8.16 22.04 4.73
C PRO A 9 8.06 21.96 6.26
N ALA A 10 6.87 22.21 6.82
CA ALA A 10 6.64 22.14 8.27
C ALA A 10 6.84 20.71 8.83
N VAL A 11 6.38 19.69 8.09
CA VAL A 11 6.63 18.28 8.44
C VAL A 11 8.12 17.97 8.43
N ARG A 12 8.86 18.49 7.45
CA ARG A 12 10.33 18.33 7.39
C ARG A 12 11.02 18.95 8.59
N GLU A 13 10.58 20.13 9.03
CA GLU A 13 11.14 20.80 10.21
C GLU A 13 10.91 20.00 11.51
N GLN A 14 9.77 19.33 11.64
CA GLN A 14 9.49 18.43 12.76
C GLN A 14 10.41 17.20 12.80
N GLY A 15 10.81 16.67 11.64
CA GLY A 15 11.77 15.59 11.49
C GLY A 15 11.34 14.23 12.06
N ILE A 16 10.03 13.98 12.21
CA ILE A 16 9.48 12.74 12.78
C ILE A 16 8.76 11.86 11.76
N ALA A 17 8.33 12.41 10.63
CA ALA A 17 7.66 11.65 9.58
C ALA A 17 8.70 10.98 8.67
N GLU A 18 8.44 9.74 8.29
CA GLU A 18 9.24 8.94 7.36
C GLU A 18 8.57 8.81 6.00
N PHE A 19 7.24 8.86 5.95
CA PHE A 19 6.46 8.64 4.75
C PHE A 19 5.59 9.84 4.39
N CYS A 20 5.32 9.97 3.09
CA CYS A 20 4.28 10.83 2.52
C CYS A 20 3.31 9.94 1.77
N ASP A 21 2.05 9.99 2.16
CA ASP A 21 0.98 9.18 1.59
C ASP A 21 -0.13 10.05 1.01
N VAL A 22 -0.79 9.56 -0.05
CA VAL A 22 -1.86 10.27 -0.74
C VAL A 22 -2.98 9.30 -1.11
N PHE A 23 -4.23 9.73 -0.95
CA PHE A 23 -5.39 9.01 -1.47
C PHE A 23 -5.66 9.41 -2.92
N CYS A 24 -5.10 8.63 -3.85
CA CYS A 24 -5.27 8.79 -5.29
C CYS A 24 -6.57 8.12 -5.74
N GLU A 25 -7.67 8.87 -5.74
CA GLU A 25 -8.99 8.35 -6.03
C GLU A 25 -9.87 9.41 -6.71
N LYS A 26 -10.84 8.97 -7.50
CA LYS A 26 -11.80 9.86 -8.15
C LYS A 26 -12.54 10.72 -7.13
N GLY A 27 -12.48 12.03 -7.33
CA GLY A 27 -13.12 13.01 -6.43
C GLY A 27 -12.28 13.37 -5.20
N VAL A 28 -11.06 12.80 -5.06
CA VAL A 28 -10.08 13.15 -4.02
C VAL A 28 -8.86 13.77 -4.67
N PHE A 29 -7.79 13.03 -4.92
CA PHE A 29 -6.62 13.48 -5.69
C PHE A 29 -6.48 12.69 -6.97
N SER A 30 -6.28 13.38 -8.09
CA SER A 30 -5.91 12.76 -9.36
C SER A 30 -4.49 12.18 -9.32
N ALA A 31 -4.16 11.30 -10.26
CA ALA A 31 -2.80 10.74 -10.37
C ALA A 31 -1.75 11.86 -10.54
N GLU A 32 -2.05 12.91 -11.30
CA GLU A 32 -1.13 14.03 -11.50
C GLU A 32 -0.92 14.89 -10.23
N GLU A 33 -1.97 15.12 -9.45
CA GLU A 33 -1.86 15.81 -8.16
C GLU A 33 -1.09 14.97 -7.16
N SER A 34 -1.39 13.67 -7.10
CA SER A 34 -0.69 12.68 -6.26
C SER A 34 0.80 12.64 -6.59
N ARG A 35 1.15 12.59 -7.88
CA ARG A 35 2.54 12.66 -8.37
C ARG A 35 3.27 13.89 -7.82
N ARG A 36 2.66 15.06 -7.96
CA ARG A 36 3.26 16.32 -7.50
C ARG A 36 3.47 16.35 -5.99
N ILE A 37 2.50 15.85 -5.21
CA ILE A 37 2.60 15.81 -3.75
C ILE A 37 3.71 14.84 -3.33
N LEU A 38 3.69 13.60 -3.83
CA LEU A 38 4.63 12.55 -3.45
C LEU A 38 6.07 12.87 -3.86
N LEU A 39 6.28 13.43 -5.07
CA LEU A 39 7.61 13.85 -5.50
C LEU A 39 8.13 15.07 -4.71
N THR A 40 7.23 15.97 -4.27
CA THR A 40 7.62 17.05 -3.36
C THR A 40 7.99 16.48 -1.98
N GLY A 41 7.21 15.53 -1.43
CA GLY A 41 7.56 14.83 -0.19
C GLY A 41 8.94 14.19 -0.25
N ARG A 42 9.26 13.53 -1.37
CA ARG A 42 10.60 12.94 -1.60
C ARG A 42 11.72 13.97 -1.55
N GLN A 43 11.52 15.19 -2.07
CA GLN A 43 12.52 16.26 -1.97
C GLN A 43 12.82 16.65 -0.52
N TYR A 44 11.87 16.45 0.38
CA TYR A 44 12.03 16.65 1.82
C TYR A 44 12.48 15.39 2.57
N GLY A 45 12.81 14.31 1.86
CA GLY A 45 13.32 13.07 2.43
C GLY A 45 12.26 12.08 2.90
N LEU A 46 10.99 12.30 2.53
CA LEU A 46 9.89 11.37 2.83
C LEU A 46 9.77 10.29 1.76
N LEU A 47 9.53 9.06 2.17
CA LEU A 47 9.29 7.93 1.28
C LEU A 47 7.84 7.97 0.77
N PRO A 48 7.58 7.78 -0.53
CA PRO A 48 6.23 7.81 -1.06
C PRO A 48 5.46 6.52 -0.77
N LYS A 49 4.20 6.67 -0.37
CA LYS A 49 3.16 5.64 -0.31
C LYS A 49 1.91 6.17 -0.99
N ILE A 50 0.98 5.30 -1.37
CA ILE A 50 -0.22 5.74 -2.09
C ILE A 50 -1.40 4.81 -1.86
N HIS A 51 -2.55 5.34 -1.44
CA HIS A 51 -3.84 4.66 -1.55
C HIS A 51 -4.32 4.78 -2.99
N ALA A 52 -4.58 3.66 -3.64
CA ALA A 52 -4.84 3.62 -5.07
C ALA A 52 -5.85 2.54 -5.47
N ASP A 53 -6.64 2.83 -6.49
CA ASP A 53 -7.54 1.86 -7.13
C ASP A 53 -8.46 1.14 -6.13
N GLU A 54 -8.91 1.85 -5.10
CA GLU A 54 -9.85 1.33 -4.11
C GLU A 54 -11.27 1.30 -4.68
N ILE A 55 -11.69 2.37 -5.34
CA ILE A 55 -13.04 2.54 -5.90
C ILE A 55 -12.98 2.56 -7.42
N GLU A 56 -12.14 3.40 -8.02
CA GLU A 56 -11.95 3.51 -9.46
C GLU A 56 -10.45 3.53 -9.83
N ALA A 57 -10.08 2.82 -10.88
CA ALA A 57 -8.72 2.86 -11.42
C ALA A 57 -8.51 4.17 -12.21
N ILE A 58 -7.75 5.09 -11.62
CA ILE A 58 -7.45 6.39 -12.21
C ILE A 58 -5.95 6.63 -12.45
N GLY A 59 -5.16 5.55 -12.46
CA GLY A 59 -3.72 5.58 -12.69
C GLY A 59 -2.89 5.63 -11.41
N GLY A 60 -3.48 5.30 -10.25
CA GLY A 60 -2.79 5.33 -8.96
C GLY A 60 -1.75 4.23 -8.82
N SER A 61 -2.06 3.00 -9.20
CA SER A 61 -1.12 1.88 -9.17
C SER A 61 -0.01 2.00 -10.22
N GLU A 62 -0.31 2.55 -11.39
CA GLU A 62 0.71 2.87 -12.39
C GLU A 62 1.70 3.92 -11.83
N LEU A 63 1.16 4.97 -11.23
CA LEU A 63 1.97 6.01 -10.60
C LEU A 63 2.85 5.43 -9.48
N ALA A 64 2.31 4.53 -8.66
CA ALA A 64 3.07 3.87 -7.59
C ALA A 64 4.36 3.22 -8.11
N GLY A 65 4.23 2.41 -9.17
CA GLY A 65 5.38 1.77 -9.81
C GLY A 65 6.34 2.75 -10.48
N GLU A 66 5.82 3.74 -11.22
CA GLU A 66 6.62 4.75 -11.91
C GLU A 66 7.51 5.56 -10.97
N ILE A 67 7.00 5.94 -9.81
CA ILE A 67 7.77 6.72 -8.84
C ILE A 67 8.53 5.83 -7.85
N GLY A 68 8.40 4.51 -7.90
CA GLY A 68 8.99 3.60 -6.92
C GLY A 68 8.45 3.89 -5.52
N ALA A 69 7.14 3.91 -5.35
CA ALA A 69 6.53 4.01 -4.03
C ALA A 69 6.88 2.76 -3.20
N VAL A 70 7.09 2.92 -1.90
CA VAL A 70 7.37 1.80 -1.00
C VAL A 70 6.22 0.81 -1.02
N SER A 71 4.99 1.30 -0.95
CA SER A 71 3.79 0.48 -1.11
C SER A 71 2.65 1.25 -1.75
N ALA A 72 1.70 0.49 -2.30
CA ALA A 72 0.40 0.97 -2.76
C ALA A 72 -0.68 0.19 -2.01
N GLU A 73 -1.66 0.90 -1.44
CA GLU A 73 -2.68 0.37 -0.55
C GLU A 73 -4.00 0.14 -1.28
N HIS A 74 -4.81 -0.83 -0.82
CA HIS A 74 -6.11 -1.32 -1.31
C HIS A 74 -6.05 -2.10 -2.62
N LEU A 75 -5.88 -1.44 -3.75
CA LEU A 75 -5.70 -2.05 -5.09
C LEU A 75 -6.87 -2.94 -5.52
N ILE A 76 -8.10 -2.64 -5.05
CA ILE A 76 -9.29 -3.49 -5.26
C ILE A 76 -9.61 -3.63 -6.77
N VAL A 77 -9.48 -2.53 -7.50
CA VAL A 77 -9.76 -2.49 -8.95
C VAL A 77 -8.48 -2.26 -9.78
N CYS A 78 -7.33 -2.66 -9.24
CA CYS A 78 -6.03 -2.49 -9.89
C CYS A 78 -6.01 -3.15 -11.28
N PRO A 79 -5.69 -2.40 -12.35
CA PRO A 79 -5.63 -2.94 -13.70
C PRO A 79 -4.31 -3.69 -13.96
N PRO A 80 -4.23 -4.53 -15.01
CA PRO A 80 -3.00 -5.21 -15.39
C PRO A 80 -1.81 -4.27 -15.63
N SER A 81 -2.05 -3.06 -16.14
CA SER A 81 -1.02 -2.02 -16.31
C SER A 81 -0.43 -1.56 -14.98
N GLY A 82 -1.26 -1.38 -13.95
CA GLY A 82 -0.84 -1.05 -12.59
C GLY A 82 0.01 -2.17 -11.98
N ILE A 83 -0.45 -3.43 -12.11
CA ILE A 83 0.32 -4.60 -11.65
C ILE A 83 1.70 -4.64 -12.31
N ALA A 84 1.77 -4.46 -13.63
CA ALA A 84 3.03 -4.46 -14.38
C ALA A 84 3.96 -3.31 -13.96
N SER A 85 3.39 -2.12 -13.71
CA SER A 85 4.15 -0.96 -13.22
C SER A 85 4.72 -1.21 -11.83
N MET A 86 3.93 -1.70 -10.88
CA MET A 86 4.39 -2.04 -9.53
C MET A 86 5.46 -3.13 -9.54
N ALA A 87 5.30 -4.17 -10.36
CA ALA A 87 6.33 -5.21 -10.52
C ALA A 87 7.66 -4.63 -11.00
N SER A 88 7.62 -3.72 -11.98
CA SER A 88 8.81 -3.06 -12.52
C SER A 88 9.44 -2.08 -11.54
N GLY A 89 8.62 -1.38 -10.75
CA GLY A 89 9.06 -0.37 -9.78
C GLY A 89 9.48 -0.94 -8.42
N GLY A 90 9.24 -2.23 -8.17
CA GLY A 90 9.53 -2.88 -6.88
C GLY A 90 8.59 -2.44 -5.75
N THR A 91 7.42 -1.89 -6.09
CA THR A 91 6.41 -1.44 -5.12
C THR A 91 5.70 -2.62 -4.47
N VAL A 92 5.54 -2.60 -3.15
CA VAL A 92 4.77 -3.60 -2.42
C VAL A 92 3.27 -3.31 -2.57
N ALA A 93 2.50 -4.32 -2.96
CA ALA A 93 1.03 -4.24 -2.99
C ALA A 93 0.48 -4.54 -1.58
N CYS A 94 0.02 -3.54 -0.86
CA CYS A 94 -0.57 -3.71 0.48
C CYS A 94 -2.09 -3.87 0.36
N CYS A 95 -2.55 -5.12 0.35
CA CYS A 95 -3.96 -5.46 0.21
C CYS A 95 -4.66 -5.53 1.57
N LEU A 96 -5.88 -5.02 1.66
CA LEU A 96 -6.60 -4.77 2.90
C LEU A 96 -7.94 -5.54 2.93
N PRO A 97 -7.88 -6.89 3.05
CA PRO A 97 -9.07 -7.74 2.87
C PRO A 97 -10.16 -7.53 3.93
N ALA A 98 -9.82 -7.05 5.11
CA ALA A 98 -10.80 -6.76 6.15
C ALA A 98 -11.68 -5.56 5.78
N THR A 99 -11.12 -4.54 5.15
CA THR A 99 -11.88 -3.38 4.63
C THR A 99 -12.86 -3.81 3.56
N SER A 100 -12.41 -4.59 2.56
CA SER A 100 -13.30 -5.17 1.55
C SER A 100 -14.43 -5.98 2.18
N PHE A 101 -14.14 -6.76 3.25
CA PHE A 101 -15.14 -7.53 3.96
C PHE A 101 -16.20 -6.64 4.64
N TYR A 102 -15.78 -5.65 5.42
CA TYR A 102 -16.68 -4.77 6.15
C TYR A 102 -17.54 -3.89 5.24
N LEU A 103 -16.98 -3.44 4.13
CA LEU A 103 -17.70 -2.63 3.14
C LEU A 103 -18.55 -3.48 2.17
N GLY A 104 -18.42 -4.81 2.17
CA GLY A 104 -19.05 -5.67 1.18
C GLY A 104 -18.52 -5.41 -0.25
N ALA A 105 -17.30 -4.93 -0.36
CA ALA A 105 -16.65 -4.59 -1.63
C ALA A 105 -16.01 -5.83 -2.31
N ALA A 106 -15.53 -5.65 -3.54
CA ALA A 106 -14.70 -6.62 -4.22
C ALA A 106 -13.34 -6.79 -3.52
N TYR A 107 -12.58 -7.79 -3.93
CA TYR A 107 -11.25 -8.08 -3.41
C TYR A 107 -10.20 -7.81 -4.50
N ALA A 108 -9.03 -7.30 -4.10
CA ALA A 108 -7.92 -7.04 -4.99
C ALA A 108 -7.49 -8.30 -5.79
N PRO A 109 -6.99 -8.15 -7.03
CA PRO A 109 -6.53 -9.26 -7.89
C PRO A 109 -5.17 -9.81 -7.44
N VAL A 110 -5.10 -10.30 -6.20
CA VAL A 110 -3.85 -10.73 -5.54
C VAL A 110 -3.16 -11.87 -6.28
N GLN A 111 -3.92 -12.79 -6.89
CA GLN A 111 -3.31 -13.89 -7.67
C GLN A 111 -2.53 -13.36 -8.88
N ASP A 112 -3.07 -12.35 -9.56
CA ASP A 112 -2.41 -11.75 -10.73
C ASP A 112 -1.16 -10.97 -10.27
N MET A 113 -1.21 -10.31 -9.11
CA MET A 113 -0.06 -9.62 -8.52
C MET A 113 1.07 -10.60 -8.18
N VAL A 114 0.75 -11.71 -7.52
CA VAL A 114 1.73 -12.76 -7.17
C VAL A 114 2.34 -13.37 -8.44
N GLN A 115 1.52 -13.68 -9.46
CA GLN A 115 2.00 -14.22 -10.74
C GLN A 115 2.91 -13.24 -11.48
N ALA A 116 2.67 -11.94 -11.36
CA ALA A 116 3.51 -10.89 -11.93
C ALA A 116 4.78 -10.61 -11.11
N GLY A 117 4.96 -11.25 -9.95
CA GLY A 117 6.12 -11.07 -9.07
C GLY A 117 6.05 -9.83 -8.19
N VAL A 118 4.87 -9.22 -8.02
CA VAL A 118 4.65 -8.11 -7.07
C VAL A 118 4.63 -8.68 -5.65
N PRO A 119 5.46 -8.17 -4.72
CA PRO A 119 5.37 -8.54 -3.31
C PRO A 119 4.02 -8.10 -2.75
N VAL A 120 3.25 -9.02 -2.18
CA VAL A 120 1.95 -8.71 -1.57
C VAL A 120 2.09 -8.67 -0.05
N ALA A 121 1.76 -7.54 0.55
CA ALA A 121 1.55 -7.38 1.99
C ALA A 121 0.06 -7.39 2.33
N MET A 122 -0.27 -7.71 3.58
CA MET A 122 -1.64 -7.61 4.11
C MET A 122 -1.64 -6.97 5.50
N ALA A 123 -2.62 -6.10 5.73
CA ALA A 123 -2.81 -5.40 7.00
C ALA A 123 -4.30 -5.28 7.36
N THR A 124 -4.58 -4.79 8.57
CA THR A 124 -5.95 -4.67 9.09
C THR A 124 -6.69 -3.49 8.50
N ASP A 125 -5.98 -2.42 8.16
CA ASP A 125 -6.58 -1.12 7.84
C ASP A 125 -7.52 -0.63 8.96
N PHE A 126 -7.09 -0.77 10.21
CA PHE A 126 -7.93 -0.37 11.34
C PHE A 126 -8.25 1.12 11.28
N ASN A 127 -9.53 1.41 11.10
CA ASN A 127 -10.05 2.77 11.18
C ASN A 127 -11.54 2.75 11.54
N PRO A 128 -12.08 3.83 12.14
CA PRO A 128 -13.48 3.87 12.57
C PRO A 128 -14.49 3.98 11.40
N GLY A 129 -14.04 4.32 10.20
CA GLY A 129 -14.92 4.58 9.05
C GLY A 129 -15.27 3.33 8.27
N SER A 130 -14.29 2.48 7.97
CA SER A 130 -14.46 1.35 7.05
C SER A 130 -14.04 0.00 7.62
N CYS A 131 -13.16 -0.05 8.64
CA CYS A 131 -12.67 -1.32 9.17
C CYS A 131 -12.34 -1.27 10.67
N PRO A 132 -13.30 -1.45 11.58
CA PRO A 132 -13.06 -1.44 13.03
C PRO A 132 -12.49 -2.80 13.50
N CYS A 133 -11.47 -3.32 12.84
CA CYS A 133 -10.89 -4.63 13.09
C CYS A 133 -9.39 -4.56 13.34
N LEU A 134 -8.94 -4.97 14.55
CA LEU A 134 -7.53 -5.10 14.93
C LEU A 134 -7.02 -6.55 14.83
N ASN A 135 -7.86 -7.47 14.34
CA ASN A 135 -7.58 -8.90 14.40
C ASN A 135 -6.82 -9.39 13.16
N MET A 136 -5.49 -9.53 13.28
CA MET A 136 -4.65 -10.08 12.22
C MET A 136 -4.98 -11.52 11.85
N GLN A 137 -5.46 -12.35 12.79
CA GLN A 137 -5.89 -13.71 12.50
C GLN A 137 -7.10 -13.72 11.54
N PHE A 138 -7.97 -12.71 11.66
CA PHE A 138 -9.06 -12.53 10.70
C PHE A 138 -8.54 -12.14 9.30
N VAL A 139 -7.57 -11.23 9.22
CA VAL A 139 -6.90 -10.88 7.96
C VAL A 139 -6.23 -12.10 7.31
N ILE A 140 -5.53 -12.92 8.11
CA ILE A 140 -4.91 -14.19 7.67
C ILE A 140 -5.97 -15.12 7.07
N ASN A 141 -7.09 -15.31 7.76
CA ASN A 141 -8.19 -16.13 7.25
C ASN A 141 -8.75 -15.62 5.93
N LEU A 142 -8.94 -14.29 5.80
CA LEU A 142 -9.38 -13.69 4.54
C LEU A 142 -8.36 -13.88 3.42
N GLY A 143 -7.07 -13.79 3.71
CA GLY A 143 -6.00 -14.08 2.76
C GLY A 143 -6.10 -15.47 2.15
N CYS A 144 -6.30 -16.49 3.00
CA CYS A 144 -6.52 -17.86 2.54
C CYS A 144 -7.85 -18.03 1.79
N LEU A 145 -8.95 -17.50 2.33
CA LEU A 145 -10.30 -17.76 1.80
C LEU A 145 -10.66 -16.90 0.59
N LYS A 146 -10.27 -15.63 0.59
CA LYS A 146 -10.66 -14.66 -0.45
C LYS A 146 -9.60 -14.46 -1.51
N TYR A 147 -8.35 -14.34 -1.10
CA TYR A 147 -7.23 -14.23 -2.03
C TYR A 147 -6.71 -15.60 -2.50
N ARG A 148 -7.14 -16.70 -1.84
CA ARG A 148 -6.74 -18.10 -2.17
C ARG A 148 -5.22 -18.29 -2.09
N LEU A 149 -4.57 -17.56 -1.24
CA LEU A 149 -3.16 -17.76 -0.90
C LEU A 149 -2.99 -18.98 0.00
N THR A 150 -1.85 -19.65 -0.11
CA THR A 150 -1.48 -20.70 0.86
C THR A 150 -1.19 -20.08 2.24
N PRO A 151 -1.25 -20.84 3.34
CA PRO A 151 -0.88 -20.34 4.66
C PRO A 151 0.52 -19.72 4.72
N GLU A 152 1.48 -20.28 4.00
CA GLU A 152 2.86 -19.82 3.92
C GLU A 152 2.96 -18.46 3.21
N GLU A 153 2.26 -18.30 2.08
CA GLU A 153 2.16 -17.03 1.37
C GLU A 153 1.51 -15.96 2.23
N VAL A 154 0.42 -16.31 2.94
CA VAL A 154 -0.26 -15.38 3.85
C VAL A 154 0.64 -14.97 5.01
N LEU A 155 1.38 -15.91 5.62
CA LEU A 155 2.32 -15.59 6.69
C LEU A 155 3.43 -14.66 6.17
N THR A 156 3.96 -14.91 4.98
CA THR A 156 4.93 -14.01 4.34
C THR A 156 4.34 -12.61 4.11
N ALA A 157 3.09 -12.56 3.64
CA ALA A 157 2.41 -11.28 3.37
C ALA A 157 2.17 -10.42 4.63
N VAL A 158 1.87 -11.05 5.78
CA VAL A 158 1.61 -10.31 7.03
C VAL A 158 2.88 -10.09 7.89
N THR A 159 4.03 -10.62 7.50
CA THR A 159 5.30 -10.49 8.23
C THR A 159 6.37 -9.83 7.38
N LEU A 160 7.10 -10.58 6.57
CA LEU A 160 8.22 -10.06 5.76
C LEU A 160 7.78 -8.97 4.78
N ASN A 161 6.73 -9.23 4.00
CA ASN A 161 6.24 -8.23 3.05
C ASN A 161 5.56 -7.05 3.76
N GLY A 162 4.89 -7.29 4.90
CA GLY A 162 4.39 -6.22 5.77
C GLY A 162 5.50 -5.30 6.27
N ALA A 163 6.65 -5.88 6.67
CA ALA A 163 7.84 -5.12 7.05
C ALA A 163 8.42 -4.34 5.86
N ALA A 164 8.44 -4.94 4.67
CA ALA A 164 8.89 -4.27 3.45
C ALA A 164 7.98 -3.09 3.06
N ALA A 165 6.66 -3.22 3.25
CA ALA A 165 5.69 -2.16 2.98
C ALA A 165 5.87 -0.90 3.85
N ILE A 166 6.63 -0.99 4.94
CA ILE A 166 7.01 0.12 5.82
C ILE A 166 8.52 0.35 5.89
N ASP A 167 9.26 -0.13 4.90
CA ASP A 167 10.73 0.01 4.78
C ASP A 167 11.51 -0.47 6.04
N MET A 168 11.05 -1.56 6.66
CA MET A 168 11.64 -2.13 7.88
C MET A 168 12.05 -3.61 7.75
N ALA A 169 12.11 -4.17 6.53
CA ALA A 169 12.43 -5.58 6.31
C ALA A 169 13.85 -5.98 6.77
N ASP A 170 14.73 -5.01 6.93
CA ASP A 170 16.07 -5.18 7.52
C ASP A 170 16.05 -5.36 9.05
N LYS A 171 14.98 -4.92 9.71
CA LYS A 171 14.85 -4.89 11.19
C LYS A 171 13.85 -5.88 11.74
N VAL A 172 12.76 -6.12 11.01
CA VAL A 172 11.64 -6.98 11.45
C VAL A 172 11.08 -7.81 10.28
N GLY A 173 10.10 -8.67 10.55
CA GLY A 173 9.40 -9.47 9.55
C GLY A 173 9.92 -10.89 9.38
N THR A 174 11.09 -11.21 9.94
CA THR A 174 11.69 -12.57 9.95
C THR A 174 12.18 -12.95 11.33
N VAL A 175 12.34 -14.26 11.57
CA VAL A 175 12.92 -14.79 12.80
C VAL A 175 14.41 -15.08 12.55
N GLU A 176 15.23 -14.07 12.70
CA GLU A 176 16.67 -14.10 12.48
C GLU A 176 17.42 -13.49 13.67
N ALA A 177 18.69 -13.90 13.87
CA ALA A 177 19.51 -13.32 14.92
C ALA A 177 19.75 -11.81 14.66
N GLY A 178 19.39 -10.97 15.61
CA GLY A 178 19.55 -9.52 15.53
C GLY A 178 18.31 -8.74 15.04
N LYS A 179 17.21 -9.45 14.74
CA LYS A 179 15.92 -8.84 14.44
C LYS A 179 14.92 -9.00 15.58
#